data_f5cdf0781b9f8d5177e28f2541ddf78b
#
_entry.id   f5cdf0781b9f8d5177e28f2541ddf78b
#
_cell.length_a   1.000
_cell.length_b   1.000
_cell.length_c   1.000
_cell.angle_alpha   90.00
_cell.angle_beta   90.00
_cell.angle_gamma   90.00
#
_symmetry.space_group_name_H-M   'P 1'
#
loop_
_entity.id
_entity.type
_entity.pdbx_description
1 polymer ?
#
loop_
_entity_poly.entity_id
_entity_poly.type
_entity_poly.pdbx_seq_one_letter_code
_entity_poly.pdbx_strand_id
1 'polypeptide(L)'
;QDLTSLAMGTNLIGPQGAKYLAQSTVLVNLTSLNLFYNQLGNDGVKYIAVSDNLLSLQNLILSDNNITDMGAIYLAKFLPLFNNLIRLDLRLNKINDDGKNALIEAQKMTGIQHLLLDKTEGFLVNV
;
A
#
# COMPACT_ATOMS: atom_id res chain seq x y z
N GLN A 1 25.57 6.12 -2.05
CA GLN A 1 24.96 5.01 -2.75
C GLN A 1 23.49 4.92 -2.38
N ASP A 2 22.64 4.87 -3.38
CA ASP A 2 21.19 4.96 -3.16
C ASP A 2 20.59 3.59 -2.87
N LEU A 3 19.73 3.54 -1.83
CA LEU A 3 18.95 2.36 -1.53
C LEU A 3 17.74 2.30 -2.45
N THR A 4 17.57 1.19 -3.16
CA THR A 4 16.45 1.02 -4.08
C THR A 4 15.43 -0.01 -3.62
N SER A 5 15.77 -0.87 -2.67
CA SER A 5 14.88 -1.90 -2.15
C SER A 5 15.01 -2.01 -0.65
N LEU A 6 13.87 -2.06 0.04
CA LEU A 6 13.83 -2.19 1.49
C LEU A 6 12.79 -3.22 1.86
N ALA A 7 13.21 -4.27 2.55
CA ALA A 7 12.33 -5.32 3.03
C ALA A 7 12.35 -5.32 4.56
N MET A 8 11.22 -4.94 5.17
CA MET A 8 11.09 -4.83 6.61
C MET A 8 9.90 -5.63 7.15
N GLY A 9 9.56 -6.72 6.49
CA GLY A 9 8.45 -7.55 6.92
C GLY A 9 8.62 -8.05 8.35
N THR A 10 7.50 -8.11 9.09
CA THR A 10 7.43 -8.71 10.43
C THR A 10 8.28 -7.96 11.48
N ASN A 11 8.27 -6.64 11.45
CA ASN A 11 9.11 -5.83 12.35
C ASN A 11 8.33 -4.96 13.34
N LEU A 12 7.00 -5.02 13.35
CA LEU A 12 6.19 -4.25 14.30
C LEU A 12 6.51 -2.75 14.28
N ILE A 13 6.74 -2.19 13.10
CA ILE A 13 7.13 -0.79 13.02
C ILE A 13 5.99 0.19 13.36
N GLY A 14 4.74 -0.26 13.20
CA GLY A 14 3.57 0.53 13.56
C GLY A 14 3.36 1.78 12.73
N PRO A 15 2.30 2.58 13.05
CA PRO A 15 2.03 3.82 12.32
C PRO A 15 3.18 4.82 12.41
N GLN A 16 3.85 4.89 13.56
CA GLN A 16 4.95 5.82 13.74
C GLN A 16 6.14 5.45 12.87
N GLY A 17 6.44 4.14 12.75
CA GLY A 17 7.48 3.69 11.85
C GLY A 17 7.16 4.00 10.40
N ALA A 18 5.90 3.84 10.00
CA ALA A 18 5.46 4.21 8.66
C ALA A 18 5.67 5.71 8.40
N LYS A 19 5.39 6.54 9.41
CA LYS A 19 5.61 7.99 9.31
C LYS A 19 7.08 8.30 9.05
N TYR A 20 7.97 7.68 9.80
CA TYR A 20 9.41 7.90 9.60
C TYR A 20 9.86 7.47 8.21
N LEU A 21 9.40 6.32 7.74
CA LEU A 21 9.73 5.85 6.39
C LEU A 21 9.23 6.84 5.33
N ALA A 22 7.98 7.27 5.48
CA ALA A 22 7.34 8.17 4.52
C ALA A 22 8.01 9.53 4.44
N GLN A 23 8.61 9.99 5.52
CA GLN A 23 9.26 11.29 5.60
C GLN A 23 10.77 11.23 5.37
N SER A 24 11.33 10.05 5.18
CA SER A 24 12.77 9.89 5.01
C SER A 24 13.23 10.40 3.65
N THR A 25 14.10 11.38 3.65
CA THR A 25 14.65 11.93 2.41
C THR A 25 15.72 11.05 1.78
N VAL A 26 16.23 10.05 2.52
CA VAL A 26 17.23 9.13 1.96
C VAL A 26 16.60 8.00 1.17
N LEU A 27 15.26 7.85 1.20
CA LEU A 27 14.55 6.79 0.51
C LEU A 27 13.94 7.23 -0.82
N VAL A 28 14.33 8.39 -1.34
CA VAL A 28 13.69 8.98 -2.53
C VAL A 28 13.85 8.12 -3.80
N ASN A 29 14.85 7.26 -3.83
CA ASN A 29 15.09 6.38 -4.98
C ASN A 29 14.57 4.96 -4.77
N LEU A 30 13.82 4.74 -3.69
CA LEU A 30 13.31 3.42 -3.38
C LEU A 30 12.27 3.00 -4.42
N THR A 31 12.49 1.85 -5.03
CA THR A 31 11.56 1.29 -6.03
C THR A 31 10.78 0.10 -5.49
N SER A 32 11.24 -0.54 -4.42
CA SER A 32 10.55 -1.67 -3.81
C SER A 32 10.54 -1.51 -2.30
N LEU A 33 9.34 -1.55 -1.70
CA LEU A 33 9.16 -1.45 -0.26
C LEU A 33 8.22 -2.56 0.19
N ASN A 34 8.75 -3.45 1.03
CA ASN A 34 7.98 -4.54 1.62
C ASN A 34 7.77 -4.28 3.10
N LEU A 35 6.52 -4.01 3.48
CA LEU A 35 6.13 -3.75 4.87
C LEU A 35 5.14 -4.81 5.36
N PHE A 36 5.23 -6.03 4.86
CA PHE A 36 4.38 -7.13 5.28
C PHE A 36 4.37 -7.27 6.79
N TYR A 37 3.18 -7.34 7.37
CA TYR A 37 2.96 -7.65 8.78
C TYR A 37 3.72 -6.72 9.74
N ASN A 38 3.33 -5.45 9.76
CA ASN A 38 3.98 -4.43 10.58
C ASN A 38 3.03 -3.60 11.44
N GLN A 39 1.75 -4.00 11.51
CA GLN A 39 0.75 -3.30 12.32
C GLN A 39 0.64 -1.81 11.95
N LEU A 40 0.66 -1.52 10.66
CA LEU A 40 0.59 -0.14 10.19
C LEU A 40 -0.75 0.53 10.52
N GLY A 41 -1.85 -0.22 10.37
CA GLY A 41 -3.18 0.32 10.52
C GLY A 41 -3.52 1.36 9.46
N ASN A 42 -4.68 1.96 9.58
CA ASN A 42 -5.11 3.01 8.66
C ASN A 42 -4.21 4.25 8.74
N ASP A 43 -3.78 4.60 9.96
CA ASP A 43 -2.91 5.77 10.14
C ASP A 43 -1.56 5.59 9.47
N GLY A 44 -0.98 4.39 9.60
CA GLY A 44 0.30 4.10 8.95
C GLY A 44 0.20 4.21 7.43
N VAL A 45 -0.86 3.67 6.86
CA VAL A 45 -1.07 3.72 5.42
C VAL A 45 -1.31 5.16 4.92
N LYS A 46 -1.92 6.00 5.75
CA LYS A 46 -2.12 7.41 5.38
C LYS A 46 -0.79 8.14 5.23
N TYR A 47 0.16 7.89 6.11
CA TYR A 47 1.49 8.48 5.98
C TYR A 47 2.15 8.08 4.67
N ILE A 48 2.04 6.82 4.30
CA ILE A 48 2.62 6.32 3.05
C ILE A 48 1.92 6.94 1.84
N ALA A 49 0.60 7.04 1.88
CA ALA A 49 -0.20 7.55 0.77
C ALA A 49 0.15 8.99 0.40
N VAL A 50 0.49 9.83 1.38
CA VAL A 50 0.79 11.25 1.14
C VAL A 50 2.28 11.54 1.08
N SER A 51 3.13 10.53 1.04
CA SER A 51 4.58 10.71 1.07
C SER A 51 5.09 11.24 -0.27
N ASP A 52 5.79 12.35 -0.23
CA ASP A 52 6.49 12.87 -1.41
C ASP A 52 7.80 12.14 -1.67
N ASN A 53 8.28 11.37 -0.72
CA ASN A 53 9.59 10.71 -0.81
C ASN A 53 9.52 9.29 -1.36
N LEU A 54 8.31 8.71 -1.49
CA LEU A 54 8.13 7.33 -1.92
C LEU A 54 7.54 7.23 -3.34
N LEU A 55 7.58 8.30 -4.11
CA LEU A 55 6.92 8.32 -5.43
C LEU A 55 7.68 7.54 -6.51
N SER A 56 8.90 7.09 -6.23
CA SER A 56 9.64 6.23 -7.15
C SER A 56 9.24 4.76 -7.05
N LEU A 57 8.38 4.40 -6.08
CA LEU A 57 8.01 3.01 -5.85
C LEU A 57 7.36 2.38 -7.08
N GLN A 58 7.84 1.19 -7.42
CA GLN A 58 7.28 0.30 -8.43
C GLN A 58 6.55 -0.87 -7.78
N ASN A 59 7.00 -1.31 -6.61
CA ASN A 59 6.43 -2.42 -5.87
C ASN A 59 6.21 -2.03 -4.42
N LEU A 60 4.96 -2.09 -3.97
CA LEU A 60 4.60 -1.76 -2.58
C LEU A 60 3.80 -2.92 -1.99
N ILE A 61 4.35 -3.54 -0.96
CA ILE A 61 3.70 -4.65 -0.26
C ILE A 61 3.25 -4.17 1.10
N LEU A 62 1.92 -4.13 1.30
CA LEU A 62 1.27 -3.71 2.54
C LEU A 62 0.36 -4.80 3.10
N SER A 63 0.59 -6.04 2.72
CA SER A 63 -0.24 -7.15 3.17
C SER A 63 -0.14 -7.34 4.68
N ASP A 64 -1.24 -7.79 5.28
CA ASP A 64 -1.34 -8.11 6.70
C ASP A 64 -0.95 -6.94 7.61
N ASN A 65 -1.67 -5.82 7.49
CA ASN A 65 -1.36 -4.60 8.24
C ASN A 65 -2.56 -3.95 8.92
N ASN A 66 -3.65 -4.68 9.11
CA ASN A 66 -4.86 -4.16 9.77
C ASN A 66 -5.46 -2.94 9.06
N ILE A 67 -5.36 -2.90 7.73
CA ILE A 67 -5.94 -1.84 6.92
C ILE A 67 -7.42 -2.18 6.70
N THR A 68 -8.30 -1.20 6.94
CA THR A 68 -9.73 -1.34 6.67
C THR A 68 -10.12 -0.48 5.47
N ASP A 69 -11.42 -0.41 5.19
CA ASP A 69 -11.94 0.43 4.10
C ASP A 69 -11.46 1.87 4.21
N MET A 70 -11.39 2.41 5.42
CA MET A 70 -10.96 3.79 5.62
C MET A 70 -9.56 4.03 5.06
N GLY A 71 -8.60 3.18 5.43
CA GLY A 71 -7.24 3.30 4.92
C GLY A 71 -7.14 3.05 3.43
N ALA A 72 -7.89 2.07 2.94
CA ALA A 72 -7.92 1.73 1.52
C ALA A 72 -8.46 2.88 0.66
N ILE A 73 -9.57 3.49 1.10
CA ILE A 73 -10.17 4.62 0.39
C ILE A 73 -9.21 5.82 0.38
N TYR A 74 -8.55 6.06 1.50
CA TYR A 74 -7.57 7.14 1.59
C TYR A 74 -6.39 6.90 0.64
N LEU A 75 -5.86 5.67 0.64
CA LEU A 75 -4.77 5.31 -0.27
C LEU A 75 -5.20 5.47 -1.73
N ALA A 76 -6.39 5.00 -2.07
CA ALA A 76 -6.92 5.10 -3.43
C ALA A 76 -6.93 6.54 -3.94
N LYS A 77 -7.23 7.49 -3.06
CA LYS A 77 -7.26 8.91 -3.41
C LYS A 77 -5.91 9.42 -3.92
N PHE A 78 -4.81 8.90 -3.37
CA PHE A 78 -3.47 9.38 -3.68
C PHE A 78 -2.68 8.47 -4.63
N LEU A 79 -3.22 7.28 -4.97
CA LEU A 79 -2.52 6.35 -5.87
C LEU A 79 -2.13 6.98 -7.22
N PRO A 80 -2.94 7.88 -7.81
CA PRO A 80 -2.54 8.48 -9.09
C PRO A 80 -1.22 9.26 -9.03
N LEU A 81 -0.76 9.65 -7.84
CA LEU A 81 0.51 10.33 -7.68
C LEU A 81 1.71 9.38 -7.75
N PHE A 82 1.48 8.08 -7.55
CA PHE A 82 2.54 7.08 -7.62
C PHE A 82 2.71 6.62 -9.07
N ASN A 83 3.31 7.48 -9.90
CA ASN A 83 3.37 7.30 -11.34
C ASN A 83 4.14 6.06 -11.79
N ASN A 84 4.99 5.52 -10.94
CA ASN A 84 5.84 4.38 -11.27
C ASN A 84 5.33 3.06 -10.67
N LEU A 85 4.26 3.11 -9.90
CA LEU A 85 3.79 1.92 -9.18
C LEU A 85 3.16 0.93 -10.16
N ILE A 86 3.66 -0.32 -10.12
CA ILE A 86 3.24 -1.42 -10.98
C ILE A 86 2.49 -2.47 -10.18
N ARG A 87 2.93 -2.70 -8.94
CA ARG A 87 2.38 -3.75 -8.09
C ARG A 87 2.05 -3.19 -6.70
N LEU A 88 0.82 -3.43 -6.26
CA LEU A 88 0.35 -3.06 -4.92
C LEU A 88 -0.32 -4.27 -4.29
N ASP A 89 0.23 -4.76 -3.19
CA ASP A 89 -0.30 -5.93 -2.49
C ASP A 89 -0.94 -5.49 -1.18
N LEU A 90 -2.26 -5.64 -1.10
CA LEU A 90 -3.05 -5.30 0.08
C LEU A 90 -3.80 -6.50 0.65
N ARG A 91 -3.38 -7.71 0.29
CA ARG A 91 -4.02 -8.93 0.80
C ARG A 91 -3.86 -9.06 2.31
N LEU A 92 -4.69 -9.89 2.93
CA LEU A 92 -4.66 -10.16 4.38
C LEU A 92 -4.90 -8.90 5.22
N ASN A 93 -5.70 -7.99 4.70
CA ASN A 93 -6.20 -6.84 5.44
C ASN A 93 -7.72 -6.99 5.60
N LYS A 94 -8.35 -6.01 6.23
CA LYS A 94 -9.80 -6.05 6.49
C LYS A 94 -10.53 -5.08 5.56
N ILE A 95 -10.19 -5.15 4.27
CA ILE A 95 -10.78 -4.29 3.25
C ILE A 95 -12.00 -5.00 2.67
N ASN A 96 -13.16 -4.36 2.78
CA ASN A 96 -14.42 -4.86 2.28
C ASN A 96 -14.76 -4.22 0.93
N ASP A 97 -16.01 -4.29 0.52
CA ASP A 97 -16.39 -3.88 -0.83
C ASP A 97 -16.13 -2.40 -1.12
N ASP A 98 -16.41 -1.52 -0.16
CA ASP A 98 -16.20 -0.08 -0.39
C ASP A 98 -14.73 0.24 -0.64
N GLY A 99 -13.85 -0.33 0.16
CA GLY A 99 -12.42 -0.14 -0.02
C GLY A 99 -11.90 -0.76 -1.31
N LYS A 100 -12.35 -1.98 -1.61
CA LYS A 100 -11.94 -2.66 -2.86
C LYS A 100 -12.39 -1.89 -4.08
N ASN A 101 -13.63 -1.41 -4.09
CA ASN A 101 -14.15 -0.64 -5.21
C ASN A 101 -13.37 0.66 -5.41
N ALA A 102 -13.04 1.36 -4.34
CA ALA A 102 -12.24 2.56 -4.43
C ALA A 102 -10.87 2.29 -5.05
N LEU A 103 -10.22 1.20 -4.65
CA LEU A 103 -8.91 0.82 -5.17
C LEU A 103 -8.98 0.41 -6.65
N ILE A 104 -10.01 -0.34 -7.02
CA ILE A 104 -10.20 -0.78 -8.42
C ILE A 104 -10.45 0.43 -9.32
N GLU A 105 -11.26 1.39 -8.87
CA GLU A 105 -11.48 2.61 -9.63
C GLU A 105 -10.19 3.43 -9.77
N ALA A 106 -9.42 3.55 -8.69
CA ALA A 106 -8.15 4.25 -8.74
C ALA A 106 -7.16 3.57 -9.70
N GLN A 107 -7.16 2.24 -9.73
CA GLN A 107 -6.28 1.49 -10.63
C GLN A 107 -6.47 1.88 -12.09
N LYS A 108 -7.69 2.18 -12.48
CA LYS A 108 -8.00 2.59 -13.87
C LYS A 108 -7.30 3.88 -14.27
N MET A 109 -6.90 4.70 -13.29
CA MET A 109 -6.26 5.98 -13.52
C MET A 109 -4.75 5.91 -13.27
N THR A 110 -4.21 4.72 -13.15
CA THR A 110 -2.80 4.51 -12.79
C THR A 110 -2.17 3.50 -13.74
N GLY A 111 -0.85 3.30 -13.59
CA GLY A 111 -0.14 2.24 -14.29
C GLY A 111 -0.05 0.93 -13.53
N ILE A 112 -0.82 0.79 -12.44
CA ILE A 112 -0.77 -0.42 -11.61
C ILE A 112 -1.31 -1.62 -12.40
N GLN A 113 -0.45 -2.61 -12.65
CA GLN A 113 -0.81 -3.82 -13.37
C GLN A 113 -1.26 -4.94 -12.43
N HIS A 114 -0.74 -4.95 -11.21
CA HIS A 114 -1.00 -6.00 -10.23
C HIS A 114 -1.50 -5.40 -8.94
N LEU A 115 -2.82 -5.26 -8.85
CA LEU A 115 -3.50 -4.87 -7.61
C LEU A 115 -3.99 -6.15 -6.94
N LEU A 116 -3.34 -6.54 -5.84
CA LEU A 116 -3.63 -7.79 -5.16
C LEU A 116 -4.51 -7.53 -3.94
N LEU A 117 -5.72 -8.02 -4.01
CA LEU A 117 -6.73 -7.91 -2.96
C LEU A 117 -7.23 -9.30 -2.60
N ASP A 118 -7.76 -9.46 -1.40
CA ASP A 118 -8.41 -10.69 -1.00
C ASP A 118 -9.71 -10.86 -1.78
N LYS A 119 -10.10 -12.10 -2.03
CA LYS A 119 -11.37 -12.38 -2.65
C LYS A 119 -12.51 -12.02 -1.72
N THR A 120 -13.59 -11.50 -2.28
CA THR A 120 -14.80 -11.23 -1.52
C THR A 120 -15.45 -12.54 -1.13
N GLU A 121 -15.85 -12.65 0.15
CA GLU A 121 -16.56 -13.83 0.63
C GLU A 121 -17.86 -14.00 -0.14
N GLY A 122 -18.19 -15.23 -0.44
CA GLY A 122 -19.39 -15.53 -1.25
C GLY A 122 -19.13 -15.52 -2.74
N PHE A 123 -18.08 -14.90 -3.20
CA PHE A 123 -17.74 -14.88 -4.62
C PHE A 123 -17.49 -16.29 -5.15
N LEU A 124 -16.93 -17.14 -4.33
CA LEU A 124 -16.61 -18.52 -4.72
C LEU A 124 -17.85 -19.35 -5.00
N VAL A 125 -18.99 -18.96 -4.48
CA VAL A 125 -20.24 -19.67 -4.66
C VAL A 125 -20.68 -19.67 -6.12
N ASN A 126 -20.21 -18.70 -6.87
CA ASN A 126 -20.60 -18.50 -8.27
C ASN A 126 -19.66 -19.16 -9.26
N VAL A 127 -18.73 -19.88 -8.80
CA VAL A 127 -17.70 -20.47 -9.65
C VAL A 127 -18.16 -21.80 -10.20
#